data_4635568915e8e206e1142e0153873f10
#
_entry.id   4635568915e8e206e1142e0153873f10
#
_cell.length_a   1.000
_cell.length_b   1.000
_cell.length_c   1.000
_cell.angle_alpha   90.00
_cell.angle_beta   90.00
_cell.angle_gamma   90.00
#
_symmetry.space_group_name_H-M   'P 1'
#
loop_
_entity.id
_entity.type
_entity.pdbx_description
1 polymer ?
#
loop_
_entity_poly.entity_id
_entity_poly.type
_entity_poly.pdbx_seq_one_letter_code
_entity_poly.pdbx_strand_id
1 'polypeptide(L)'
;MNEDAVCAYVDHARATIEAAPQMDEANTKAAVLRDFLDLLSWTIPENTRLEYPVNAFGKTYKADYALVLEGTPVAFLEAKGVDTSLTEKHREQLQAYLKNEDVNLGILTNGRAYEFYRREIIDSKVTVNTLATATLSTLSDKMTTLSAFTKDAIQTEEWIPILDRIRALRDARTELEGRKDELAGEVAHVFTEQLSDALASPAKSQAKEMIDRLIKDIEREIDDGSGDPANPEAVPERAVGGESSDVEDQYHIHLLDENTALAEFADTQQADVFLHAVDYLIRNHDLIAALGPLPYIPGRTRPIINDRTDADGKAMKQPRELPGGYYLETNLSSTQKQRELGRLA
;
A
#
# COMPACT_ATOMS: atom_id res chain seq x y z
N MET A 1 5.55 -5.96 5.51
CA MET A 1 6.41 -5.49 6.64
C MET A 1 5.81 -6.02 7.92
N ASN A 2 6.61 -6.39 8.93
CA ASN A 2 6.12 -6.91 10.21
C ASN A 2 6.03 -5.76 11.24
N GLU A 3 4.89 -5.62 11.93
CA GLU A 3 4.64 -4.62 12.97
C GLU A 3 5.60 -4.78 14.16
N ASP A 4 5.84 -6.03 14.60
CA ASP A 4 6.78 -6.31 15.70
C ASP A 4 8.19 -5.79 15.40
N ALA A 5 8.63 -5.86 14.13
CA ALA A 5 9.94 -5.35 13.71
C ALA A 5 10.00 -3.83 13.78
N VAL A 6 8.90 -3.14 13.41
CA VAL A 6 8.81 -1.68 13.52
C VAL A 6 8.80 -1.25 14.98
N CYS A 7 8.02 -1.92 15.83
CA CYS A 7 8.00 -1.66 17.28
C CYS A 7 9.37 -1.88 17.92
N ALA A 8 10.05 -2.97 17.58
CA ALA A 8 11.40 -3.26 18.09
C ALA A 8 12.41 -2.17 17.65
N TYR A 9 12.34 -1.71 16.40
CA TYR A 9 13.15 -0.58 15.92
C TYR A 9 12.87 0.70 16.73
N VAL A 10 11.59 1.04 16.91
CA VAL A 10 11.17 2.24 17.65
C VAL A 10 11.69 2.22 19.09
N ASP A 11 11.58 1.08 19.77
CA ASP A 11 12.04 0.95 21.16
C ASP A 11 13.56 1.04 21.26
N HIS A 12 14.31 0.39 20.34
CA HIS A 12 15.76 0.47 20.29
C HIS A 12 16.25 1.89 19.97
N ALA A 13 15.69 2.53 18.95
CA ALA A 13 16.03 3.89 18.55
C ALA A 13 15.72 4.89 19.67
N ARG A 14 14.58 4.73 20.38
CA ARG A 14 14.22 5.55 21.54
C ARG A 14 15.26 5.45 22.65
N ALA A 15 15.61 4.23 23.05
CA ALA A 15 16.61 4.00 24.10
C ALA A 15 17.97 4.59 23.71
N THR A 16 18.38 4.44 22.45
CA THR A 16 19.63 4.99 21.91
C THR A 16 19.64 6.53 21.95
N ILE A 17 18.54 7.17 21.54
CA ILE A 17 18.39 8.62 21.54
C ILE A 17 18.30 9.17 22.97
N GLU A 18 17.65 8.48 23.89
CA GLU A 18 17.60 8.88 25.32
C GLU A 18 18.98 8.82 25.97
N ALA A 19 19.79 7.81 25.60
CA ALA A 19 21.16 7.69 26.10
C ALA A 19 22.11 8.76 25.54
N ALA A 20 21.86 9.28 24.33
CA ALA A 20 22.68 10.29 23.67
C ALA A 20 21.83 11.33 22.90
N PRO A 21 21.11 12.23 23.61
CA PRO A 21 20.09 13.11 23.01
C PRO A 21 20.65 14.23 22.13
N GLN A 22 21.96 14.40 22.10
CA GLN A 22 22.67 15.43 21.30
C GLN A 22 23.62 14.78 20.26
N MET A 23 23.20 13.63 19.71
CA MET A 23 23.97 13.02 18.62
C MET A 23 23.99 13.93 17.40
N ASP A 24 25.19 14.18 16.89
CA ASP A 24 25.39 14.81 15.59
C ASP A 24 24.92 13.89 14.45
N GLU A 25 25.02 14.37 13.23
CA GLU A 25 24.57 13.64 12.05
C GLU A 25 25.32 12.30 11.86
N ALA A 26 26.64 12.29 12.06
CA ALA A 26 27.44 11.07 11.88
C ALA A 26 27.04 9.96 12.87
N ASN A 27 26.85 10.33 14.15
CA ASN A 27 26.42 9.41 15.18
C ASN A 27 24.96 8.98 14.99
N THR A 28 24.07 9.87 14.54
CA THR A 28 22.68 9.54 14.19
C THR A 28 22.61 8.52 13.06
N LYS A 29 23.42 8.71 12.00
CA LYS A 29 23.53 7.77 10.89
C LYS A 29 23.97 6.38 11.36
N ALA A 30 24.95 6.32 12.25
CA ALA A 30 25.54 5.07 12.70
C ALA A 30 24.69 4.32 13.73
N ALA A 31 24.04 5.03 14.66
CA ALA A 31 23.38 4.44 15.83
C ALA A 31 21.86 4.30 15.68
N VAL A 32 21.23 5.01 14.74
CA VAL A 32 19.78 5.00 14.56
C VAL A 32 19.38 4.65 13.12
N LEU A 33 19.96 5.34 12.14
CA LEU A 33 19.46 5.22 10.76
C LEU A 33 19.93 3.96 10.05
N ARG A 34 21.01 3.33 10.51
CA ARG A 34 21.43 2.03 9.99
C ARG A 34 20.37 0.96 10.25
N ASP A 35 19.84 0.90 11.47
CA ASP A 35 18.78 -0.05 11.83
C ASP A 35 17.47 0.28 11.11
N PHE A 36 17.20 1.56 10.82
CA PHE A 36 16.07 1.97 9.99
C PHE A 36 16.19 1.47 8.54
N LEU A 37 17.40 1.54 7.96
CA LEU A 37 17.64 0.97 6.62
C LEU A 37 17.47 -0.55 6.63
N ASP A 38 18.00 -1.23 7.64
CA ASP A 38 17.85 -2.68 7.80
C ASP A 38 16.37 -3.08 7.95
N LEU A 39 15.57 -2.30 8.71
CA LEU A 39 14.11 -2.47 8.82
C LEU A 39 13.42 -2.43 7.45
N LEU A 40 13.87 -1.55 6.55
CA LEU A 40 13.36 -1.43 5.19
C LEU A 40 14.03 -2.41 4.20
N SER A 41 14.89 -3.33 4.70
CA SER A 41 15.65 -4.32 3.92
C SER A 41 16.69 -3.71 2.96
N TRP A 42 17.24 -2.54 3.32
CA TRP A 42 18.33 -1.90 2.61
C TRP A 42 19.65 -2.08 3.35
N THR A 43 20.64 -2.69 2.68
CA THR A 43 21.92 -3.09 3.27
C THR A 43 23.08 -2.29 2.69
N ILE A 44 23.97 -1.80 3.57
CA ILE A 44 25.22 -1.12 3.19
C ILE A 44 26.34 -2.16 3.12
N PRO A 45 27.13 -2.23 2.05
CA PRO A 45 27.11 -1.43 0.82
C PRO A 45 26.36 -2.10 -0.34
N GLU A 46 25.64 -3.18 -0.13
CA GLU A 46 25.08 -4.05 -1.18
C GLU A 46 24.14 -3.28 -2.11
N ASN A 47 23.12 -2.65 -1.52
CA ASN A 47 22.09 -1.89 -2.25
C ASN A 47 21.86 -0.47 -1.68
N THR A 48 22.81 0.03 -0.90
CA THR A 48 22.83 1.40 -0.37
C THR A 48 24.20 2.03 -0.62
N ARG A 49 24.22 3.22 -1.23
CA ARG A 49 25.43 4.01 -1.45
C ARG A 49 25.43 5.21 -0.53
N LEU A 50 26.56 5.42 0.15
CA LEU A 50 26.80 6.57 1.03
C LEU A 50 27.31 7.75 0.21
N GLU A 51 26.99 8.98 0.62
CA GLU A 51 27.51 10.22 0.03
C GLU A 51 27.35 10.23 -1.50
N TYR A 52 26.17 9.86 -1.98
CA TYR A 52 25.91 9.74 -3.42
C TYR A 52 25.92 11.12 -4.10
N PRO A 53 26.74 11.32 -5.16
CA PRO A 53 26.81 12.61 -5.83
C PRO A 53 25.53 12.93 -6.58
N VAL A 54 24.95 14.10 -6.32
CA VAL A 54 23.73 14.63 -6.94
C VAL A 54 24.01 16.00 -7.52
N ASN A 55 23.61 16.25 -8.76
CA ASN A 55 23.72 17.56 -9.37
C ASN A 55 22.46 18.39 -9.11
N ALA A 56 22.54 19.38 -8.25
CA ALA A 56 21.44 20.27 -7.93
C ALA A 56 21.93 21.73 -7.80
N PHE A 57 21.07 22.69 -8.12
CA PHE A 57 21.37 24.13 -8.01
C PHE A 57 22.67 24.54 -8.72
N GLY A 58 23.05 23.87 -9.81
CA GLY A 58 24.28 24.13 -10.57
C GLY A 58 25.58 23.71 -9.86
N LYS A 59 25.50 22.90 -8.82
CA LYS A 59 26.62 22.34 -8.06
C LYS A 59 26.38 20.83 -7.80
N THR A 60 27.47 20.13 -7.52
CA THR A 60 27.41 18.76 -7.06
C THR A 60 27.27 18.75 -5.54
N TYR A 61 26.20 18.18 -5.06
CA TYR A 61 25.94 17.86 -3.66
C TYR A 61 26.10 16.36 -3.42
N LYS A 62 25.89 15.93 -2.20
CA LYS A 62 25.89 14.52 -1.84
C LYS A 62 24.62 14.21 -1.05
N ALA A 63 23.83 13.24 -1.54
CA ALA A 63 22.77 12.65 -0.75
C ALA A 63 23.39 11.69 0.26
N ASP A 64 22.95 11.71 1.49
CA ASP A 64 23.51 10.88 2.56
C ASP A 64 23.47 9.39 2.23
N TYR A 65 22.31 8.94 1.75
CA TYR A 65 22.11 7.57 1.27
C TYR A 65 21.34 7.57 -0.05
N ALA A 66 21.83 6.81 -1.02
CA ALA A 66 21.07 6.42 -2.20
C ALA A 66 20.74 4.93 -2.10
N LEU A 67 19.44 4.60 -2.13
CA LEU A 67 18.94 3.25 -2.20
C LEU A 67 18.93 2.83 -3.66
N VAL A 68 19.61 1.73 -3.99
CA VAL A 68 20.00 1.39 -5.37
C VAL A 68 19.49 0.00 -5.74
N LEU A 69 18.83 -0.11 -6.87
CA LEU A 69 18.48 -1.38 -7.51
C LEU A 69 19.17 -1.45 -8.89
N GLU A 70 19.87 -2.55 -9.15
CA GLU A 70 20.58 -2.77 -10.42
C GLU A 70 21.48 -1.61 -10.85
N GLY A 71 22.11 -0.94 -9.86
CA GLY A 71 23.00 0.19 -10.09
C GLY A 71 22.32 1.56 -10.24
N THR A 72 20.99 1.62 -10.25
CA THR A 72 20.20 2.85 -10.39
C THR A 72 19.63 3.29 -9.05
N PRO A 73 19.75 4.56 -8.64
CA PRO A 73 19.11 5.08 -7.44
C PRO A 73 17.59 5.11 -7.62
N VAL A 74 16.87 4.55 -6.64
CA VAL A 74 15.39 4.45 -6.63
C VAL A 74 14.77 5.27 -5.51
N ALA A 75 15.54 5.55 -4.46
CA ALA A 75 15.15 6.44 -3.38
C ALA A 75 16.38 7.14 -2.79
N PHE A 76 16.18 8.34 -2.24
CA PHE A 76 17.19 9.03 -1.42
C PHE A 76 16.73 9.14 0.04
N LEU A 77 17.69 9.00 0.96
CA LEU A 77 17.48 9.33 2.36
C LEU A 77 18.48 10.42 2.75
N GLU A 78 17.95 11.54 3.24
CA GLU A 78 18.71 12.67 3.78
C GLU A 78 18.60 12.64 5.30
N ALA A 79 19.73 12.66 5.97
CA ALA A 79 19.87 12.54 7.42
C ALA A 79 20.26 13.88 8.06
N LYS A 80 19.83 14.08 9.28
CA LYS A 80 20.30 15.17 10.15
C LYS A 80 20.60 14.63 11.55
N GLY A 81 21.35 15.37 12.34
CA GLY A 81 21.59 15.00 13.73
C GLY A 81 20.31 14.98 14.56
N VAL A 82 20.25 14.10 15.56
CA VAL A 82 19.12 14.01 16.51
C VAL A 82 18.83 15.34 17.19
N ASP A 83 19.87 16.17 17.38
CA ASP A 83 19.80 17.52 17.95
C ASP A 83 19.32 18.59 16.97
N THR A 84 19.19 18.26 15.70
CA THR A 84 18.88 19.20 14.61
C THR A 84 17.42 19.09 14.19
N SER A 85 16.66 20.18 14.30
CA SER A 85 15.29 20.25 13.78
C SER A 85 15.26 20.20 12.25
N LEU A 86 14.32 19.46 11.67
CA LEU A 86 14.08 19.47 10.23
C LEU A 86 13.50 20.81 9.78
N THR A 87 14.15 21.46 8.82
CA THR A 87 13.81 22.81 8.34
C THR A 87 13.34 22.76 6.89
N GLU A 88 12.69 23.84 6.43
CA GLU A 88 12.29 23.97 5.03
C GLU A 88 13.49 23.85 4.07
N LYS A 89 14.66 24.38 4.45
CA LYS A 89 15.88 24.23 3.66
C LYS A 89 16.30 22.77 3.46
N HIS A 90 16.11 21.91 4.46
CA HIS A 90 16.41 20.48 4.34
C HIS A 90 15.41 19.80 3.39
N ARG A 91 14.14 20.22 3.43
CA ARG A 91 13.09 19.73 2.52
C ARG A 91 13.36 20.12 1.07
N GLU A 92 13.66 21.41 0.84
CA GLU A 92 14.04 21.94 -0.48
C GLU A 92 15.27 21.21 -1.05
N GLN A 93 16.24 20.88 -0.22
CA GLN A 93 17.43 20.14 -0.61
C GLN A 93 17.07 18.74 -1.13
N LEU A 94 16.33 17.95 -0.34
CA LEU A 94 15.90 16.61 -0.77
C LEU A 94 15.00 16.67 -2.00
N GLN A 95 14.05 17.61 -2.04
CA GLN A 95 13.16 17.78 -3.21
C GLN A 95 13.95 18.11 -4.48
N ALA A 96 15.01 18.92 -4.37
CA ALA A 96 15.87 19.20 -5.51
C ALA A 96 16.64 17.95 -5.97
N TYR A 97 17.11 17.12 -5.05
CA TYR A 97 17.75 15.85 -5.39
C TYR A 97 16.80 14.94 -6.17
N LEU A 98 15.57 14.75 -5.67
CA LEU A 98 14.56 13.92 -6.31
C LEU A 98 14.22 14.42 -7.73
N LYS A 99 14.11 15.76 -7.90
CA LYS A 99 13.78 16.35 -9.21
C LYS A 99 14.90 16.24 -10.22
N ASN A 100 16.16 16.43 -9.79
CA ASN A 100 17.29 16.50 -10.71
C ASN A 100 17.83 15.11 -11.12
N GLU A 101 17.69 14.10 -10.26
CA GLU A 101 18.15 12.73 -10.52
C GLU A 101 17.00 11.80 -10.96
N ASP A 102 15.79 12.34 -11.18
CA ASP A 102 14.59 11.57 -11.57
C ASP A 102 14.25 10.42 -10.63
N VAL A 103 14.58 10.58 -9.32
CA VAL A 103 14.29 9.60 -8.28
C VAL A 103 12.93 9.86 -7.66
N ASN A 104 12.10 8.82 -7.57
CA ASN A 104 10.69 8.98 -7.22
C ASN A 104 10.41 9.03 -5.71
N LEU A 105 11.28 8.48 -4.88
CA LEU A 105 11.03 8.34 -3.45
C LEU A 105 12.12 9.03 -2.63
N GLY A 106 11.71 9.65 -1.52
CA GLY A 106 12.64 10.34 -0.62
C GLY A 106 12.24 10.22 0.84
N ILE A 107 13.25 10.18 1.72
CA ILE A 107 13.07 10.19 3.17
C ILE A 107 13.97 11.31 3.73
N LEU A 108 13.41 12.18 4.56
CA LEU A 108 14.14 13.14 5.36
C LEU A 108 13.95 12.80 6.83
N THR A 109 15.04 12.63 7.57
CA THR A 109 14.94 12.25 8.98
C THR A 109 16.11 12.75 9.82
N ASN A 110 15.84 12.94 11.12
CA ASN A 110 16.85 13.14 12.16
C ASN A 110 16.80 12.04 13.24
N GLY A 111 16.14 10.91 12.94
CA GLY A 111 15.92 9.83 13.91
C GLY A 111 14.77 10.06 14.90
N ARG A 112 14.33 11.33 15.13
CA ARG A 112 13.14 11.67 15.95
C ARG A 112 11.91 11.95 15.10
N ALA A 113 12.12 12.52 13.91
CA ALA A 113 11.09 12.85 12.94
C ALA A 113 11.44 12.24 11.59
N TYR A 114 10.42 11.76 10.90
CA TYR A 114 10.50 11.12 9.58
C TYR A 114 9.52 11.79 8.66
N GLU A 115 9.99 12.19 7.49
CA GLU A 115 9.18 12.78 6.42
C GLU A 115 9.40 11.97 5.15
N PHE A 116 8.32 11.47 4.54
CA PHE A 116 8.33 10.65 3.35
C PHE A 116 7.84 11.44 2.15
N TYR A 117 8.53 11.35 1.03
CA TYR A 117 8.27 12.14 -0.16
C TYR A 117 8.11 11.27 -1.40
N ARG A 118 7.25 11.75 -2.32
CA ARG A 118 7.08 11.18 -3.65
C ARG A 118 7.22 12.27 -4.71
N ARG A 119 8.08 12.00 -5.70
CA ARG A 119 8.17 12.77 -6.94
C ARG A 119 7.16 12.20 -7.94
N GLU A 120 6.40 13.07 -8.57
CA GLU A 120 5.37 12.73 -9.55
C GLU A 120 5.43 13.69 -10.73
N ILE A 121 4.95 13.25 -11.89
CA ILE A 121 4.75 14.10 -13.05
C ILE A 121 3.25 14.23 -13.27
N ILE A 122 2.70 15.42 -13.02
CA ILE A 122 1.28 15.76 -13.19
C ILE A 122 1.20 16.88 -14.22
N ASP A 123 0.43 16.68 -15.29
CA ASP A 123 0.27 17.65 -16.38
C ASP A 123 1.60 18.18 -16.93
N SER A 124 2.57 17.26 -17.15
CA SER A 124 3.93 17.56 -17.60
C SER A 124 4.77 18.40 -16.63
N LYS A 125 4.32 18.59 -15.39
CA LYS A 125 5.03 19.32 -14.34
C LYS A 125 5.54 18.34 -13.29
N VAL A 126 6.84 18.42 -12.99
CA VAL A 126 7.46 17.63 -11.92
C VAL A 126 7.13 18.27 -10.56
N THR A 127 6.45 17.52 -9.71
CA THR A 127 6.13 17.90 -8.33
C THR A 127 6.76 16.91 -7.36
N VAL A 128 7.07 17.36 -6.14
CA VAL A 128 7.47 16.49 -5.04
C VAL A 128 6.53 16.80 -3.87
N ASN A 129 5.78 15.80 -3.48
CA ASN A 129 4.75 15.92 -2.45
C ASN A 129 5.17 15.13 -1.19
N THR A 130 4.79 15.66 -0.02
CA THR A 130 4.94 14.93 1.24
C THR A 130 3.86 13.85 1.31
N LEU A 131 4.28 12.60 1.44
CA LEU A 131 3.40 11.44 1.60
C LEU A 131 2.95 11.27 3.04
N ALA A 132 3.88 11.33 3.97
CA ALA A 132 3.62 11.16 5.39
C ALA A 132 4.66 11.90 6.22
N THR A 133 4.27 12.24 7.43
CA THR A 133 5.16 12.65 8.49
C THR A 133 4.90 11.80 9.72
N ALA A 134 5.95 11.43 10.43
CA ALA A 134 5.87 10.71 11.69
C ALA A 134 6.91 11.21 12.68
N THR A 135 6.63 11.08 13.94
CA THR A 135 7.65 11.06 14.99
C THR A 135 8.11 9.62 15.20
N LEU A 136 9.24 9.42 15.88
CA LEU A 136 9.68 8.06 16.23
C LEU A 136 8.58 7.28 17.01
N SER A 137 7.81 7.95 17.86
CA SER A 137 6.73 7.33 18.65
C SER A 137 5.48 6.97 17.84
N THR A 138 5.27 7.60 16.69
CA THR A 138 4.12 7.35 15.79
C THR A 138 4.54 6.67 14.50
N LEU A 139 5.77 6.17 14.43
CA LEU A 139 6.28 5.53 13.20
C LEU A 139 5.58 4.21 12.94
N SER A 140 5.21 3.47 13.99
CA SER A 140 4.40 2.26 13.92
C SER A 140 3.02 2.48 13.29
N ASP A 141 2.47 3.69 13.42
CA ASP A 141 1.18 4.04 12.82
C ASP A 141 1.29 4.31 11.30
N LYS A 142 2.49 4.22 10.72
CA LYS A 142 2.76 4.47 9.29
C LYS A 142 3.17 3.22 8.51
N MET A 143 2.66 2.07 8.92
CA MET A 143 3.00 0.76 8.34
C MET A 143 2.83 0.72 6.82
N THR A 144 1.73 1.25 6.28
CA THR A 144 1.47 1.30 4.83
C THR A 144 2.53 2.13 4.10
N THR A 145 2.87 3.31 4.64
CA THR A 145 3.93 4.15 4.06
C THR A 145 5.29 3.45 4.14
N LEU A 146 5.65 2.89 5.30
CA LEU A 146 6.92 2.18 5.49
C LEU A 146 7.04 0.99 4.53
N SER A 147 5.95 0.22 4.34
CA SER A 147 5.95 -0.93 3.44
C SER A 147 6.25 -0.54 1.99
N ALA A 148 5.79 0.63 1.53
CA ALA A 148 6.08 1.15 0.19
C ALA A 148 7.56 1.51 -0.01
N PHE A 149 8.31 1.79 1.06
CA PHE A 149 9.74 2.11 1.02
C PHE A 149 10.65 0.90 1.23
N THR A 150 10.09 -0.29 1.42
CA THR A 150 10.91 -1.52 1.49
C THR A 150 11.54 -1.83 0.14
N LYS A 151 12.72 -2.45 0.19
CA LYS A 151 13.41 -2.89 -1.02
C LYS A 151 12.54 -3.77 -1.90
N ASP A 152 11.82 -4.72 -1.30
CA ASP A 152 10.95 -5.66 -2.02
C ASP A 152 9.81 -4.93 -2.75
N ALA A 153 9.09 -4.04 -2.06
CA ALA A 153 8.02 -3.27 -2.66
C ALA A 153 8.51 -2.37 -3.81
N ILE A 154 9.71 -1.80 -3.69
CA ILE A 154 10.29 -0.97 -4.76
C ILE A 154 10.74 -1.86 -5.93
N GLN A 155 11.35 -3.00 -5.67
CA GLN A 155 11.80 -3.93 -6.69
C GLN A 155 10.64 -4.57 -7.47
N THR A 156 9.50 -4.80 -6.82
CA THR A 156 8.29 -5.36 -7.43
C THR A 156 7.32 -4.31 -7.98
N GLU A 157 7.64 -3.02 -7.82
CA GLU A 157 6.78 -1.87 -8.15
C GLU A 157 5.46 -1.83 -7.32
N GLU A 158 5.33 -2.64 -6.28
CA GLU A 158 4.15 -2.65 -5.38
C GLU A 158 3.98 -1.34 -4.60
N TRP A 159 5.05 -0.55 -4.46
CA TRP A 159 4.98 0.78 -3.86
C TRP A 159 4.04 1.74 -4.61
N ILE A 160 3.86 1.56 -5.94
CA ILE A 160 3.03 2.45 -6.77
C ILE A 160 1.56 2.38 -6.35
N PRO A 161 0.87 1.20 -6.41
CA PRO A 161 -0.51 1.12 -5.98
C PRO A 161 -0.71 1.44 -4.50
N ILE A 162 0.27 1.12 -3.63
CA ILE A 162 0.21 1.48 -2.20
C ILE A 162 0.11 3.00 -2.04
N LEU A 163 1.03 3.75 -2.67
CA LEU A 163 1.06 5.20 -2.53
C LEU A 163 -0.07 5.90 -3.30
N ASP A 164 -0.52 5.34 -4.42
CA ASP A 164 -1.69 5.84 -5.15
C ASP A 164 -2.96 5.71 -4.31
N ARG A 165 -3.13 4.59 -3.56
CA ARG A 165 -4.24 4.40 -2.63
C ARG A 165 -4.19 5.41 -1.48
N ILE A 166 -3.04 5.59 -0.83
CA ILE A 166 -2.87 6.60 0.23
C ILE A 166 -3.28 7.99 -0.27
N ARG A 167 -2.89 8.35 -1.49
CA ARG A 167 -3.26 9.62 -2.10
C ARG A 167 -4.76 9.72 -2.31
N ALA A 168 -5.37 8.72 -2.95
CA ALA A 168 -6.81 8.70 -3.21
C ALA A 168 -7.63 8.81 -1.93
N LEU A 169 -7.22 8.12 -0.85
CA LEU A 169 -7.86 8.21 0.46
C LEU A 169 -7.74 9.59 1.08
N ARG A 170 -6.60 10.26 0.95
CA ARG A 170 -6.43 11.65 1.43
C ARG A 170 -7.26 12.65 0.67
N ASP A 171 -7.30 12.50 -0.65
CA ASP A 171 -8.12 13.37 -1.50
C ASP A 171 -9.60 13.19 -1.15
N ALA A 172 -10.06 11.93 -1.00
CA ALA A 172 -11.43 11.61 -0.57
C ALA A 172 -11.75 12.17 0.83
N ARG A 173 -10.83 12.02 1.80
CA ARG A 173 -10.98 12.61 3.13
C ARG A 173 -11.17 14.13 3.04
N THR A 174 -10.30 14.82 2.30
CA THR A 174 -10.34 16.27 2.15
C THR A 174 -11.67 16.72 1.52
N GLU A 175 -12.14 15.98 0.53
CA GLU A 175 -13.44 16.26 -0.12
C GLU A 175 -14.62 16.01 0.85
N LEU A 176 -14.60 14.91 1.61
CA LEU A 176 -15.61 14.61 2.62
C LEU A 176 -15.68 15.70 3.70
N GLU A 177 -14.52 16.17 4.20
CA GLU A 177 -14.44 17.25 5.18
C GLU A 177 -14.98 18.56 4.61
N GLY A 178 -14.59 18.93 3.39
CA GLY A 178 -14.97 20.18 2.74
C GLY A 178 -16.44 20.23 2.31
N ARG A 179 -17.02 19.10 1.94
CA ARG A 179 -18.40 19.00 1.43
C ARG A 179 -19.37 18.29 2.38
N LYS A 180 -19.01 18.11 3.63
CA LYS A 180 -19.82 17.36 4.62
C LYS A 180 -21.27 17.81 4.70
N ASP A 181 -21.52 19.12 4.75
CA ASP A 181 -22.88 19.68 4.87
C ASP A 181 -23.71 19.49 3.61
N GLU A 182 -23.09 19.59 2.44
CA GLU A 182 -23.69 19.36 1.13
C GLU A 182 -24.06 17.89 0.96
N LEU A 183 -23.09 17.00 1.11
CA LEU A 183 -23.28 15.54 1.00
C LEU A 183 -24.35 15.02 1.97
N ALA A 184 -24.34 15.50 3.23
CA ALA A 184 -25.38 15.16 4.20
C ALA A 184 -26.76 15.66 3.78
N GLY A 185 -26.84 16.80 3.07
CA GLY A 185 -28.07 17.30 2.49
C GLY A 185 -28.58 16.43 1.34
N GLU A 186 -27.70 15.99 0.45
CA GLU A 186 -28.02 15.09 -0.66
C GLU A 186 -28.55 13.73 -0.15
N VAL A 187 -27.90 13.14 0.84
CA VAL A 187 -28.37 11.89 1.47
C VAL A 187 -29.74 12.10 2.13
N ALA A 188 -29.98 13.21 2.84
CA ALA A 188 -31.27 13.50 3.43
C ALA A 188 -32.36 13.68 2.37
N HIS A 189 -32.02 14.27 1.23
CA HIS A 189 -32.96 14.48 0.12
C HIS A 189 -33.46 13.18 -0.48
N VAL A 190 -32.62 12.15 -0.61
CA VAL A 190 -33.05 10.82 -1.05
C VAL A 190 -34.16 10.26 -0.16
N PHE A 191 -34.04 10.41 1.17
CA PHE A 191 -35.05 9.93 2.10
C PHE A 191 -36.33 10.76 2.07
N THR A 192 -36.26 12.08 1.90
CA THR A 192 -37.42 12.94 1.84
C THR A 192 -38.22 12.73 0.56
N GLU A 193 -37.58 12.58 -0.60
CA GLU A 193 -38.25 12.25 -1.85
C GLU A 193 -38.97 10.92 -1.86
N GLN A 194 -38.34 9.87 -1.26
CA GLN A 194 -38.90 8.53 -1.31
C GLN A 194 -39.88 8.20 -0.19
N LEU A 195 -39.77 8.86 0.97
CA LEU A 195 -40.52 8.50 2.16
C LEU A 195 -41.33 9.64 2.75
N SER A 196 -40.71 10.69 3.31
CA SER A 196 -41.40 11.79 3.96
C SER A 196 -40.48 12.97 4.27
N ASP A 197 -40.97 14.21 4.12
CA ASP A 197 -40.28 15.43 4.53
C ASP A 197 -39.96 15.50 6.04
N ALA A 198 -40.71 14.75 6.86
CA ALA A 198 -40.45 14.65 8.29
C ALA A 198 -39.08 14.03 8.63
N LEU A 199 -38.46 13.31 7.66
CA LEU A 199 -37.13 12.68 7.82
C LEU A 199 -35.97 13.60 7.50
N ALA A 200 -36.20 14.83 6.94
CA ALA A 200 -35.12 15.71 6.50
C ALA A 200 -34.08 15.99 7.59
N SER A 201 -34.51 16.40 8.78
CA SER A 201 -33.58 16.72 9.89
C SER A 201 -32.87 15.52 10.47
N PRO A 202 -33.56 14.42 10.86
CA PRO A 202 -32.88 13.23 11.37
C PRO A 202 -31.97 12.57 10.34
N ALA A 203 -32.35 12.49 9.07
CA ALA A 203 -31.52 11.93 7.99
C ALA A 203 -30.24 12.75 7.79
N LYS A 204 -30.34 14.09 7.76
CA LYS A 204 -29.18 14.97 7.63
C LYS A 204 -28.20 14.81 8.81
N SER A 205 -28.74 14.69 10.05
CA SER A 205 -27.89 14.48 11.24
C SER A 205 -27.14 13.14 11.16
N GLN A 206 -27.84 12.07 10.83
CA GLN A 206 -27.24 10.73 10.70
C GLN A 206 -26.22 10.65 9.55
N ALA A 207 -26.50 11.33 8.42
CA ALA A 207 -25.55 11.40 7.32
C ALA A 207 -24.24 12.10 7.72
N LYS A 208 -24.32 13.18 8.51
CA LYS A 208 -23.12 13.84 9.07
C LYS A 208 -22.31 12.92 9.97
N GLU A 209 -22.97 12.16 10.85
CA GLU A 209 -22.30 11.18 11.70
C GLU A 209 -21.66 10.06 10.89
N MET A 210 -22.31 9.60 9.84
CA MET A 210 -21.75 8.61 8.91
C MET A 210 -20.49 9.15 8.23
N ILE A 211 -20.52 10.38 7.71
CA ILE A 211 -19.35 11.02 7.09
C ILE A 211 -18.21 11.16 8.09
N ASP A 212 -18.47 11.54 9.36
CA ASP A 212 -17.45 11.62 10.39
C ASP A 212 -16.81 10.26 10.70
N ARG A 213 -17.59 9.17 10.65
CA ARG A 213 -17.05 7.82 10.80
C ARG A 213 -16.18 7.42 9.61
N LEU A 214 -16.64 7.67 8.37
CA LEU A 214 -15.85 7.43 7.18
C LEU A 214 -14.51 8.15 7.19
N ILE A 215 -14.49 9.42 7.62
CA ILE A 215 -13.25 10.20 7.77
C ILE A 215 -12.30 9.49 8.74
N LYS A 216 -12.79 9.04 9.90
CA LYS A 216 -11.97 8.31 10.89
C LYS A 216 -11.50 6.95 10.38
N ASP A 217 -12.33 6.25 9.62
CA ASP A 217 -11.94 4.95 9.05
C ASP A 217 -10.88 5.13 7.97
N ILE A 218 -11.00 6.16 7.11
CA ILE A 218 -9.96 6.56 6.16
C ILE A 218 -8.65 6.93 6.87
N GLU A 219 -8.71 7.68 7.97
CA GLU A 219 -7.52 8.02 8.77
C GLU A 219 -6.82 6.77 9.31
N ARG A 220 -7.58 5.82 9.86
CA ARG A 220 -7.02 4.53 10.29
C ARG A 220 -6.40 3.77 9.13
N GLU A 221 -7.07 3.67 8.00
CA GLU A 221 -6.55 2.94 6.85
C GLU A 221 -5.24 3.54 6.32
N ILE A 222 -5.10 4.86 6.32
CA ILE A 222 -3.86 5.54 5.94
C ILE A 222 -2.75 5.29 6.96
N ASP A 223 -3.08 5.26 8.25
CA ASP A 223 -2.11 5.18 9.35
C ASP A 223 -1.77 3.72 9.70
N ASP A 224 -2.75 2.86 9.93
CA ASP A 224 -2.53 1.49 10.45
C ASP A 224 -1.99 0.51 9.40
N GLY A 225 -2.12 0.80 8.10
CA GLY A 225 -1.76 -0.15 7.05
C GLY A 225 -2.56 -1.47 7.08
N SER A 226 -3.55 -1.56 7.97
CA SER A 226 -4.41 -2.72 8.17
C SER A 226 -5.60 -2.77 7.21
N GLY A 227 -5.66 -1.84 6.27
CA GLY A 227 -6.63 -1.91 5.19
C GLY A 227 -6.27 -3.01 4.21
N ASP A 228 -6.78 -4.20 4.42
CA ASP A 228 -6.98 -5.15 3.32
C ASP A 228 -7.82 -4.42 2.25
N PRO A 229 -7.32 -4.24 1.01
CA PRO A 229 -8.05 -3.51 -0.03
C PRO A 229 -9.38 -4.13 -0.44
N ALA A 230 -9.90 -5.10 0.28
CA ALA A 230 -11.03 -5.93 -0.13
C ALA A 230 -12.15 -6.12 0.89
N ASN A 231 -12.36 -5.26 1.91
CA ASN A 231 -13.59 -5.39 2.69
C ASN A 231 -14.27 -4.06 3.04
N PRO A 232 -15.30 -3.62 2.29
CA PRO A 232 -16.14 -2.47 2.67
C PRO A 232 -17.21 -2.78 3.73
N GLU A 233 -17.26 -3.95 4.35
CA GLU A 233 -18.26 -4.32 5.34
C GLU A 233 -17.67 -4.72 6.70
N ALA A 234 -17.22 -3.74 7.50
CA ALA A 234 -17.17 -3.90 8.94
C ALA A 234 -18.18 -2.95 9.60
N VAL A 235 -19.44 -3.37 9.66
CA VAL A 235 -20.44 -2.77 10.54
C VAL A 235 -20.08 -3.18 11.98
N PRO A 236 -19.93 -2.25 12.96
CA PRO A 236 -19.65 -2.63 14.32
C PRO A 236 -20.89 -3.32 14.91
N GLU A 237 -20.83 -4.61 15.12
CA GLU A 237 -21.80 -5.34 15.91
C GLU A 237 -21.79 -4.87 17.36
N ARG A 238 -22.97 -4.49 17.83
CA ARG A 238 -23.30 -4.21 19.21
C ARG A 238 -23.07 -5.50 20.02
N ALA A 239 -22.25 -5.40 21.07
CA ALA A 239 -22.03 -6.45 22.04
C ALA A 239 -23.37 -6.93 22.62
N VAL A 240 -23.75 -8.15 22.30
CA VAL A 240 -24.65 -9.00 23.10
C VAL A 240 -23.91 -10.31 23.29
N GLY A 241 -23.62 -10.64 24.53
CA GLY A 241 -22.88 -11.83 24.90
C GLY A 241 -23.61 -13.13 24.54
N GLY A 242 -22.81 -14.15 24.24
CA GLY A 242 -23.28 -15.53 24.16
C GLY A 242 -22.46 -16.38 23.23
N GLU A 243 -21.59 -17.19 23.83
CA GLU A 243 -21.12 -18.51 23.40
C GLU A 243 -20.30 -18.67 22.12
N SER A 244 -19.07 -19.14 22.35
CA SER A 244 -18.09 -19.62 21.38
C SER A 244 -18.62 -20.68 20.42
N SER A 245 -18.46 -20.45 19.13
CA SER A 245 -18.28 -21.52 18.16
C SER A 245 -17.13 -21.12 17.23
N ASP A 246 -16.14 -22.01 17.10
CA ASP A 246 -14.98 -21.90 16.20
C ASP A 246 -15.48 -21.68 14.77
N VAL A 247 -15.40 -20.43 14.26
CA VAL A 247 -15.53 -20.14 12.83
C VAL A 247 -14.10 -20.03 12.32
N GLU A 248 -13.63 -21.06 11.60
CA GLU A 248 -12.39 -20.99 10.84
C GLU A 248 -12.49 -19.82 9.85
N ASP A 249 -11.47 -18.96 9.81
CA ASP A 249 -11.33 -17.87 8.83
C ASP A 249 -11.41 -18.46 7.42
N GLN A 250 -12.46 -18.15 6.66
CA GLN A 250 -12.67 -18.60 5.28
C GLN A 250 -12.44 -17.44 4.31
N TYR A 251 -11.75 -17.73 3.20
CA TYR A 251 -11.64 -16.80 2.07
C TYR A 251 -12.87 -16.91 1.19
N HIS A 252 -13.42 -15.78 0.76
CA HIS A 252 -14.60 -15.71 -0.10
C HIS A 252 -14.28 -15.03 -1.43
N ILE A 253 -14.85 -15.54 -2.53
CA ILE A 253 -14.85 -14.90 -3.85
C ILE A 253 -16.29 -14.83 -4.35
N HIS A 254 -16.77 -13.63 -4.68
CA HIS A 254 -18.04 -13.38 -5.33
C HIS A 254 -17.81 -12.99 -6.79
N LEU A 255 -18.34 -13.74 -7.74
CA LEU A 255 -18.37 -13.36 -9.14
C LEU A 255 -19.68 -12.61 -9.42
N LEU A 256 -19.57 -11.41 -9.99
CA LEU A 256 -20.71 -10.54 -10.28
C LEU A 256 -20.78 -10.25 -11.78
N ASP A 257 -21.98 -10.18 -12.35
CA ASP A 257 -22.27 -9.65 -13.67
C ASP A 257 -23.24 -8.46 -13.53
N GLU A 258 -22.82 -7.27 -13.95
CA GLU A 258 -23.60 -6.02 -13.84
C GLU A 258 -24.32 -5.84 -12.48
N ASN A 259 -23.66 -6.16 -11.34
CA ASN A 259 -24.21 -6.17 -9.96
C ASN A 259 -25.13 -7.34 -9.59
N THR A 260 -25.21 -8.39 -10.41
CA THR A 260 -25.94 -9.63 -10.05
C THR A 260 -24.92 -10.70 -9.68
N ALA A 261 -25.08 -11.33 -8.50
CA ALA A 261 -24.19 -12.41 -8.07
C ALA A 261 -24.36 -13.63 -9.00
N LEU A 262 -23.29 -13.99 -9.72
CA LEU A 262 -23.21 -15.17 -10.57
C LEU A 262 -22.87 -16.43 -9.76
N ALA A 263 -21.88 -16.33 -8.88
CA ALA A 263 -21.41 -17.42 -8.04
C ALA A 263 -20.63 -16.89 -6.83
N GLU A 264 -20.66 -17.67 -5.75
CA GLU A 264 -19.89 -17.42 -4.53
C GLU A 264 -19.08 -18.67 -4.19
N PHE A 265 -17.82 -18.47 -3.79
CA PHE A 265 -16.90 -19.54 -3.40
C PHE A 265 -16.27 -19.18 -2.06
N ALA A 266 -16.18 -20.17 -1.16
CA ALA A 266 -15.55 -20.04 0.14
C ALA A 266 -14.67 -21.25 0.44
N ASP A 267 -13.46 -21.01 0.98
CA ASP A 267 -12.54 -22.06 1.44
C ASP A 267 -11.59 -21.51 2.50
N THR A 268 -11.00 -22.36 3.30
CA THR A 268 -9.99 -22.01 4.31
C THR A 268 -8.64 -21.65 3.68
N GLN A 269 -8.42 -22.00 2.40
CA GLN A 269 -7.21 -21.68 1.66
C GLN A 269 -7.50 -20.80 0.45
N GLN A 270 -6.86 -19.64 0.40
CA GLN A 270 -6.99 -18.69 -0.69
C GLN A 270 -6.68 -19.27 -2.09
N ALA A 271 -5.77 -20.24 -2.16
CA ALA A 271 -5.44 -20.92 -3.42
C ALA A 271 -6.60 -21.78 -3.93
N ASP A 272 -7.35 -22.40 -3.03
CA ASP A 272 -8.47 -23.28 -3.38
C ASP A 272 -9.70 -22.47 -3.79
N VAL A 273 -9.99 -21.34 -3.12
CA VAL A 273 -11.05 -20.41 -3.56
C VAL A 273 -10.79 -19.88 -4.96
N PHE A 274 -9.53 -19.49 -5.25
CA PHE A 274 -9.14 -19.03 -6.58
C PHE A 274 -9.29 -20.11 -7.64
N LEU A 275 -8.89 -21.35 -7.31
CA LEU A 275 -9.07 -22.51 -8.19
C LEU A 275 -10.54 -22.75 -8.51
N HIS A 276 -11.42 -22.73 -7.50
CA HIS A 276 -12.86 -22.93 -7.66
C HIS A 276 -13.51 -21.86 -8.54
N ALA A 277 -13.13 -20.60 -8.37
CA ALA A 277 -13.64 -19.52 -9.20
C ALA A 277 -13.22 -19.66 -10.67
N VAL A 278 -11.96 -20.02 -10.95
CA VAL A 278 -11.47 -20.25 -12.32
C VAL A 278 -12.09 -21.51 -12.93
N ASP A 279 -12.25 -22.59 -12.16
CA ASP A 279 -12.97 -23.80 -12.59
C ASP A 279 -14.41 -23.51 -13.02
N TYR A 280 -15.11 -22.66 -12.26
CA TYR A 280 -16.46 -22.20 -12.58
C TYR A 280 -16.51 -21.43 -13.91
N LEU A 281 -15.57 -20.50 -14.14
CA LEU A 281 -15.50 -19.74 -15.39
C LEU A 281 -15.19 -20.63 -16.59
N ILE A 282 -14.37 -21.67 -16.43
CA ILE A 282 -14.11 -22.64 -17.49
C ILE A 282 -15.37 -23.44 -17.84
N ARG A 283 -16.12 -23.88 -16.83
CA ARG A 283 -17.30 -24.76 -17.04
C ARG A 283 -18.53 -24.01 -17.56
N ASN A 284 -18.71 -22.75 -17.13
CA ASN A 284 -19.99 -22.05 -17.35
C ASN A 284 -19.86 -20.85 -18.31
N HIS A 285 -18.65 -20.35 -18.55
CA HIS A 285 -18.42 -19.14 -19.36
C HIS A 285 -17.38 -19.32 -20.47
N ASP A 286 -17.03 -20.56 -20.81
CA ASP A 286 -16.13 -20.92 -21.90
C ASP A 286 -14.78 -20.14 -21.89
N LEU A 287 -14.24 -19.94 -20.66
CA LEU A 287 -13.06 -19.11 -20.39
C LEU A 287 -11.87 -19.45 -21.31
N ILE A 288 -11.61 -20.74 -21.57
CA ILE A 288 -10.46 -21.16 -22.38
C ILE A 288 -10.58 -20.67 -23.81
N ALA A 289 -11.77 -20.68 -24.40
CA ALA A 289 -11.99 -20.14 -25.74
C ALA A 289 -11.85 -18.61 -25.76
N ALA A 290 -12.28 -17.93 -24.70
CA ALA A 290 -12.17 -16.48 -24.54
C ALA A 290 -10.72 -16.01 -24.39
N LEU A 291 -9.84 -16.78 -23.75
CA LEU A 291 -8.43 -16.45 -23.56
C LEU A 291 -7.61 -16.53 -24.86
N GLY A 292 -8.10 -17.24 -25.88
CA GLY A 292 -7.37 -17.46 -27.13
C GLY A 292 -6.25 -18.50 -26.99
N PRO A 293 -5.16 -18.41 -27.79
CA PRO A 293 -4.12 -19.44 -27.76
C PRO A 293 -3.35 -19.43 -26.42
N LEU A 294 -3.27 -20.61 -25.80
CA LEU A 294 -2.44 -20.81 -24.61
C LEU A 294 -0.93 -20.85 -24.98
N PRO A 295 -0.02 -20.47 -24.07
CA PRO A 295 -0.22 -20.16 -22.65
C PRO A 295 -0.77 -18.74 -22.41
N TYR A 296 -1.67 -18.59 -21.43
CA TYR A 296 -2.09 -17.28 -20.95
C TYR A 296 -1.03 -16.70 -20.01
N ILE A 297 -0.34 -15.65 -20.47
CA ILE A 297 0.77 -14.97 -19.79
C ILE A 297 0.45 -13.46 -19.71
N PRO A 298 -0.32 -12.99 -18.72
CA PRO A 298 -0.68 -11.58 -18.60
C PRO A 298 0.49 -10.67 -18.20
N GLY A 299 1.60 -11.26 -17.77
CA GLY A 299 2.84 -10.58 -17.39
C GLY A 299 4.06 -11.03 -18.21
N ARG A 300 5.28 -10.73 -17.71
CA ARG A 300 6.54 -11.05 -18.43
C ARG A 300 7.18 -12.38 -18.02
N THR A 301 6.69 -13.04 -16.98
CA THR A 301 7.50 -14.05 -16.29
C THR A 301 7.02 -15.48 -16.43
N ARG A 302 5.74 -15.81 -16.29
CA ARG A 302 5.29 -17.22 -16.33
C ARG A 302 3.82 -17.35 -16.72
N PRO A 303 3.38 -18.54 -17.21
CA PRO A 303 1.97 -18.78 -17.51
C PRO A 303 1.14 -18.81 -16.23
N ILE A 304 -0.07 -18.25 -16.31
CA ILE A 304 -1.10 -18.35 -15.26
C ILE A 304 -2.08 -19.48 -15.60
N ILE A 305 -2.47 -19.63 -16.88
CA ILE A 305 -3.25 -20.78 -17.36
C ILE A 305 -2.54 -21.36 -18.59
N ASN A 306 -2.36 -22.68 -18.61
CA ASN A 306 -1.73 -23.38 -19.72
C ASN A 306 -2.21 -24.85 -19.78
N ASP A 307 -1.93 -25.52 -20.91
CA ASP A 307 -2.10 -26.96 -21.10
C ASP A 307 -0.94 -27.80 -20.53
N ARG A 308 0.10 -27.15 -20.00
CA ARG A 308 1.28 -27.75 -19.36
C ARG A 308 1.69 -26.91 -18.14
N THR A 309 2.50 -27.53 -17.28
CA THR A 309 3.04 -26.86 -16.08
C THR A 309 4.20 -25.89 -16.38
N ASP A 310 4.59 -25.75 -17.64
CA ASP A 310 5.62 -24.84 -18.11
C ASP A 310 5.29 -24.24 -19.49
N ALA A 311 5.95 -23.12 -19.81
CA ALA A 311 5.95 -22.52 -21.13
C ALA A 311 7.30 -21.87 -21.42
N ASP A 312 7.96 -22.22 -22.54
CA ASP A 312 9.23 -21.64 -22.99
C ASP A 312 10.34 -21.63 -21.91
N GLY A 313 10.42 -22.72 -21.10
CA GLY A 313 11.40 -22.84 -20.02
C GLY A 313 11.03 -22.10 -18.72
N LYS A 314 9.83 -21.54 -18.63
CA LYS A 314 9.31 -20.87 -17.44
C LYS A 314 8.23 -21.75 -16.80
N ALA A 315 8.61 -22.44 -15.73
CA ALA A 315 7.69 -23.32 -15.00
C ALA A 315 6.79 -22.55 -14.03
N MET A 316 5.54 -23.03 -13.87
CA MET A 316 4.65 -22.63 -12.76
C MET A 316 5.28 -23.04 -11.43
N LYS A 317 5.07 -22.26 -10.38
CA LYS A 317 5.59 -22.56 -9.03
C LYS A 317 4.68 -23.50 -8.24
N GLN A 318 3.38 -23.29 -8.34
CA GLN A 318 2.36 -24.10 -7.68
C GLN A 318 1.20 -24.39 -8.65
N PRO A 319 1.43 -25.24 -9.67
CA PRO A 319 0.39 -25.60 -10.62
C PRO A 319 -0.69 -26.43 -9.94
N ARG A 320 -1.95 -26.08 -10.18
CA ARG A 320 -3.12 -26.87 -9.83
C ARG A 320 -3.87 -27.26 -11.10
N GLU A 321 -4.34 -28.50 -11.15
CA GLU A 321 -5.05 -29.02 -12.30
C GLU A 321 -6.47 -28.43 -12.39
N LEU A 322 -6.87 -28.03 -13.61
CA LEU A 322 -8.17 -27.53 -13.98
C LEU A 322 -8.88 -28.51 -14.90
N PRO A 323 -10.22 -28.44 -15.06
CA PRO A 323 -10.95 -29.26 -16.02
C PRO A 323 -10.40 -29.13 -17.44
N GLY A 324 -10.43 -30.23 -18.19
CA GLY A 324 -9.97 -30.28 -19.57
C GLY A 324 -8.46 -30.45 -19.75
N GLY A 325 -7.72 -30.74 -18.64
CA GLY A 325 -6.27 -30.98 -18.69
C GLY A 325 -5.44 -29.71 -18.70
N TYR A 326 -6.01 -28.60 -18.21
CA TYR A 326 -5.29 -27.32 -18.02
C TYR A 326 -4.71 -27.22 -16.63
N TYR A 327 -3.75 -26.28 -16.43
CA TYR A 327 -3.10 -25.99 -15.17
C TYR A 327 -3.23 -24.51 -14.84
N LEU A 328 -3.47 -24.19 -13.56
CA LEU A 328 -3.54 -22.86 -12.99
C LEU A 328 -2.35 -22.63 -12.07
N GLU A 329 -1.62 -21.53 -12.25
CA GLU A 329 -0.62 -21.06 -11.29
C GLU A 329 -1.33 -20.47 -10.06
N THR A 330 -1.20 -21.09 -8.90
CA THR A 330 -1.84 -20.62 -7.65
C THR A 330 -0.89 -19.90 -6.70
N ASN A 331 0.42 -19.88 -6.98
CA ASN A 331 1.39 -19.10 -6.22
C ASN A 331 1.39 -17.64 -6.67
N LEU A 332 0.26 -17.00 -6.45
CA LEU A 332 0.01 -15.58 -6.71
C LEU A 332 -0.38 -14.91 -5.38
N SER A 333 -0.01 -13.63 -5.19
CA SER A 333 -0.53 -12.84 -4.07
C SER A 333 -2.05 -12.65 -4.18
N SER A 334 -2.71 -12.27 -3.08
CA SER A 334 -4.15 -11.97 -3.06
C SER A 334 -4.54 -10.97 -4.15
N THR A 335 -3.79 -9.88 -4.25
CA THR A 335 -3.99 -8.83 -5.25
C THR A 335 -3.80 -9.34 -6.69
N GLN A 336 -2.83 -10.22 -6.92
CA GLN A 336 -2.65 -10.82 -8.23
C GLN A 336 -3.82 -11.74 -8.59
N LYS A 337 -4.30 -12.57 -7.66
CA LYS A 337 -5.46 -13.43 -7.86
C LYS A 337 -6.72 -12.64 -8.18
N GLN A 338 -6.99 -11.56 -7.45
CA GLN A 338 -8.12 -10.65 -7.74
C GLN A 338 -8.00 -9.99 -9.11
N ARG A 339 -6.83 -9.44 -9.43
CA ARG A 339 -6.60 -8.81 -10.74
C ARG A 339 -6.77 -9.81 -11.88
N GLU A 340 -6.27 -11.02 -11.73
CA GLU A 340 -6.44 -12.05 -12.76
C GLU A 340 -7.89 -12.52 -12.85
N LEU A 341 -8.60 -12.69 -11.74
CA LEU A 341 -10.04 -12.98 -11.80
C LEU A 341 -10.83 -11.87 -12.50
N GLY A 342 -10.55 -10.60 -12.20
CA GLY A 342 -11.19 -9.46 -12.88
C GLY A 342 -10.83 -9.33 -14.37
N ARG A 343 -9.81 -10.04 -14.86
CA ARG A 343 -9.47 -10.15 -16.29
C ARG A 343 -10.07 -11.37 -16.96
N LEU A 344 -10.35 -12.39 -16.16
CA LEU A 344 -10.86 -13.68 -16.61
C LEU A 344 -12.40 -13.74 -16.59
N ALA A 345 -13.03 -12.97 -15.69
CA ALA A 345 -14.48 -12.79 -15.61
C ALA A 345 -14.96 -11.68 -16.55
#